data_98cb4878650563a4c2a22e5070bf3d1f
#
_entry.id   98cb4878650563a4c2a22e5070bf3d1f
#
_cell.length_a   1.000
_cell.length_b   1.000
_cell.length_c   1.000
_cell.angle_alpha   90.00
_cell.angle_beta   90.00
_cell.angle_gamma   90.00
#
_symmetry.space_group_name_H-M   'P 1'
#
loop_
_entity.id
_entity.type
_entity.pdbx_description
1 polymer ?
#
loop_
_entity_poly.entity_id
_entity_poly.type
_entity_poly.pdbx_seq_one_letter_code
_entity_poly.pdbx_strand_id
1 'polypeptide(L)'
;MLLSDFISPDSVVSSVKAKTKKQLLQDLSARAARLTGLQERDIFDVLLQRERLGSTGLGHGIAIPHGKLAGLKRIVGICARLAEPVDFDAVDGAPVDIVFLLLAPEGAGADHLKALARISRLLREGSAVEKLRASRDAAALYAVLTEDEASSHAA
;
A
#
# COMPACT_ATOMS: atom_id res chain seq x y z
N MET A 1 -4.99 9.63 13.01
CA MET A 1 -4.81 8.22 12.57
C MET A 1 -3.34 7.96 12.31
N LEU A 2 -2.80 6.96 12.98
CA LEU A 2 -1.42 6.53 12.81
C LEU A 2 -1.35 5.38 11.80
N LEU A 3 -0.23 5.23 11.11
CA LEU A 3 -0.05 4.10 10.20
C LEU A 3 -0.14 2.76 10.92
N SER A 4 0.37 2.68 12.16
CA SER A 4 0.26 1.47 12.98
C SER A 4 -1.18 1.08 13.34
N ASP A 5 -2.15 1.96 13.12
CA ASP A 5 -3.56 1.61 13.30
C ASP A 5 -4.06 0.64 12.24
N PHE A 6 -3.42 0.59 11.07
CA PHE A 6 -3.86 -0.26 9.96
C PHE A 6 -2.74 -1.04 9.26
N ILE A 7 -1.51 -0.97 9.75
CA ILE A 7 -0.42 -1.85 9.33
C ILE A 7 0.21 -2.53 10.56
N SER A 8 0.80 -3.69 10.31
CA SER A 8 1.57 -4.45 11.30
C SER A 8 2.84 -4.94 10.63
N PRO A 9 3.80 -5.49 11.37
CA PRO A 9 5.00 -6.09 10.75
C PRO A 9 4.67 -7.12 9.66
N ASP A 10 3.54 -7.82 9.79
CA ASP A 10 3.09 -8.82 8.79
C ASP A 10 2.52 -8.18 7.51
N SER A 11 2.25 -6.88 7.53
CA SER A 11 1.70 -6.15 6.40
C SER A 11 2.78 -5.53 5.51
N VAL A 12 4.04 -5.83 5.75
CA VAL A 12 5.16 -5.20 5.04
C VAL A 12 5.95 -6.26 4.30
N VAL A 13 6.22 -6.01 3.02
CA VAL A 13 6.91 -6.96 2.15
C VAL A 13 8.13 -6.28 1.52
N SER A 14 9.32 -6.83 1.75
CA SER A 14 10.57 -6.21 1.33
C SER A 14 10.94 -6.48 -0.14
N SER A 15 10.35 -7.51 -0.75
CA SER A 15 10.65 -7.86 -2.14
C SER A 15 9.48 -8.62 -2.75
N VAL A 16 8.74 -7.92 -3.60
CA VAL A 16 7.68 -8.54 -4.39
C VAL A 16 8.16 -8.65 -5.83
N LYS A 17 8.05 -9.84 -6.40
CA LYS A 17 8.40 -10.10 -7.80
C LYS A 17 7.14 -10.14 -8.64
N ALA A 18 6.97 -9.15 -9.50
CA ALA A 18 5.88 -9.10 -10.46
C ALA A 18 6.38 -8.43 -11.73
N LYS A 19 5.94 -8.89 -12.89
CA LYS A 19 6.36 -8.33 -14.17
C LYS A 19 5.36 -7.33 -14.73
N THR A 20 4.11 -7.42 -14.30
CA THR A 20 3.03 -6.57 -14.81
C THR A 20 2.20 -6.03 -13.66
N LYS A 21 1.48 -4.95 -13.94
CA LYS A 21 0.49 -4.38 -13.01
C LYS A 21 -0.52 -5.43 -12.55
N LYS A 22 -1.03 -6.24 -13.47
CA LYS A 22 -2.00 -7.28 -13.14
C LYS A 22 -1.41 -8.32 -12.19
N GLN A 23 -0.20 -8.80 -12.45
CA GLN A 23 0.47 -9.75 -11.57
C GLN A 23 0.72 -9.15 -10.19
N LEU A 24 1.10 -7.87 -10.13
CA LEU A 24 1.28 -7.17 -8.87
C LEU A 24 -0.02 -7.10 -8.07
N LEU A 25 -1.12 -6.72 -8.70
CA LEU A 25 -2.43 -6.68 -8.04
C LEU A 25 -2.87 -8.06 -7.57
N GLN A 26 -2.59 -9.11 -8.33
CA GLN A 26 -2.88 -10.50 -7.93
C GLN A 26 -2.06 -10.91 -6.71
N ASP A 27 -0.77 -10.60 -6.68
CA ASP A 27 0.10 -10.91 -5.53
C ASP A 27 -0.37 -10.20 -4.27
N LEU A 28 -0.66 -8.90 -4.38
CA LEU A 28 -1.15 -8.11 -3.25
C LEU A 28 -2.51 -8.61 -2.76
N SER A 29 -3.37 -9.03 -3.66
CA SER A 29 -4.69 -9.59 -3.31
C SER A 29 -4.56 -10.89 -2.54
N ALA A 30 -3.62 -11.74 -2.92
CA ALA A 30 -3.34 -12.98 -2.20
C ALA A 30 -2.85 -12.71 -0.78
N ARG A 31 -1.95 -11.73 -0.62
CA ARG A 31 -1.45 -11.34 0.69
C ARG A 31 -2.55 -10.74 1.57
N ALA A 32 -3.38 -9.88 0.98
CA ALA A 32 -4.51 -9.27 1.68
C ALA A 32 -5.53 -10.31 2.11
N ALA A 33 -5.79 -11.32 1.28
CA ALA A 33 -6.69 -12.41 1.62
C ALA A 33 -6.21 -13.17 2.86
N ARG A 34 -4.91 -13.41 2.97
CA ARG A 34 -4.33 -14.05 4.16
C ARG A 34 -4.47 -13.20 5.43
N LEU A 35 -4.34 -11.89 5.30
CA LEU A 35 -4.46 -10.98 6.44
C LEU A 35 -5.91 -10.74 6.89
N THR A 36 -6.85 -10.78 5.97
CA THR A 36 -8.25 -10.39 6.23
C THR A 36 -9.20 -11.57 6.35
N GLY A 37 -8.84 -12.73 5.80
CA GLY A 37 -9.74 -13.87 5.67
C GLY A 37 -10.77 -13.72 4.56
N LEU A 38 -10.72 -12.63 3.78
CA LEU A 38 -11.62 -12.41 2.65
C LEU A 38 -11.13 -13.17 1.42
N GLN A 39 -12.00 -13.31 0.42
CA GLN A 39 -11.68 -14.01 -0.82
C GLN A 39 -10.72 -13.19 -1.66
N GLU A 40 -9.63 -13.81 -2.11
CA GLU A 40 -8.63 -13.18 -2.98
C GLU A 40 -9.28 -12.58 -4.23
N ARG A 41 -10.20 -13.31 -4.85
CA ARG A 41 -10.87 -12.87 -6.06
C ARG A 41 -11.67 -11.59 -5.85
N ASP A 42 -12.38 -11.48 -4.74
CA ASP A 42 -13.17 -10.28 -4.43
C ASP A 42 -12.27 -9.07 -4.24
N ILE A 43 -11.14 -9.26 -3.57
CA ILE A 43 -10.14 -8.19 -3.38
C ILE A 43 -9.58 -7.76 -4.74
N PHE A 44 -9.16 -8.72 -5.55
CA PHE A 44 -8.60 -8.45 -6.87
C PHE A 44 -9.59 -7.69 -7.76
N ASP A 45 -10.85 -8.12 -7.80
CA ASP A 45 -11.88 -7.48 -8.62
C ASP A 45 -12.10 -6.02 -8.21
N VAL A 46 -12.14 -5.74 -6.92
CA VAL A 46 -12.30 -4.37 -6.40
C VAL A 46 -11.12 -3.49 -6.82
N LEU A 47 -9.90 -3.98 -6.65
CA LEU A 47 -8.70 -3.24 -7.02
C LEU A 47 -8.64 -2.99 -8.52
N LEU A 48 -8.95 -3.99 -9.33
CA LEU A 48 -8.93 -3.88 -10.78
C LEU A 48 -9.96 -2.86 -11.28
N GLN A 49 -11.17 -2.89 -10.73
CA GLN A 49 -12.21 -1.91 -11.07
C GLN A 49 -11.78 -0.49 -10.74
N ARG A 50 -11.13 -0.29 -9.59
CA ARG A 50 -10.62 1.03 -9.22
C ARG A 50 -9.55 1.51 -10.21
N GLU A 51 -8.64 0.64 -10.62
CA GLU A 51 -7.58 1.00 -11.57
C GLU A 51 -8.13 1.31 -12.97
N ARG A 52 -9.24 0.70 -13.34
CA ARG A 52 -9.91 1.00 -14.63
C ARG A 52 -10.48 2.42 -14.69
N LEU A 53 -10.78 3.01 -13.55
CA LEU A 53 -11.24 4.41 -13.49
C LEU A 53 -10.08 5.40 -13.67
N GLY A 54 -8.86 4.94 -13.51
CA GLY A 54 -7.64 5.72 -13.60
C GLY A 54 -6.59 5.13 -12.71
N SER A 55 -5.34 5.20 -13.13
CA SER A 55 -4.23 4.63 -12.39
C SER A 55 -4.06 5.30 -11.02
N THR A 56 -3.78 4.50 -10.01
CA THR A 56 -3.39 4.99 -8.68
C THR A 56 -1.88 5.18 -8.55
N GLY A 57 -1.14 5.10 -9.65
CA GLY A 57 0.26 5.48 -9.72
C GLY A 57 0.40 6.99 -9.61
N LEU A 58 0.99 7.46 -8.51
CA LEU A 58 1.08 8.90 -8.19
C LEU A 58 2.21 9.62 -8.91
N GLY A 59 3.12 8.87 -9.53
CA GLY A 59 4.38 9.38 -10.03
C GLY A 59 5.52 9.12 -9.03
N HIS A 60 6.73 9.39 -9.45
CA HIS A 60 7.95 9.19 -8.65
C HIS A 60 8.15 7.75 -8.17
N GLY A 61 7.60 6.79 -8.91
CA GLY A 61 7.76 5.37 -8.61
C GLY A 61 6.82 4.84 -7.54
N ILE A 62 5.73 5.55 -7.24
CA ILE A 62 4.82 5.22 -6.13
C ILE A 62 3.41 4.95 -6.65
N ALA A 63 2.75 3.92 -6.10
CA ALA A 63 1.33 3.67 -6.35
C ALA A 63 0.60 3.36 -5.04
N ILE A 64 -0.68 3.76 -4.97
CA ILE A 64 -1.55 3.47 -3.83
C ILE A 64 -2.83 2.81 -4.34
N PRO A 65 -2.77 1.54 -4.75
CA PRO A 65 -3.99 0.81 -5.08
C PRO A 65 -4.89 0.71 -3.85
N HIS A 66 -6.18 0.93 -4.02
CA HIS A 66 -7.10 0.96 -2.88
C HIS A 66 -8.52 0.60 -3.29
N GLY A 67 -9.31 0.22 -2.32
CA GLY A 67 -10.71 -0.08 -2.54
C GLY A 67 -11.46 -0.34 -1.25
N LYS A 68 -12.79 -0.44 -1.38
CA LYS A 68 -13.69 -0.76 -0.28
C LYS A 68 -14.23 -2.17 -0.49
N LEU A 69 -14.32 -2.93 0.59
CA LEU A 69 -14.74 -4.33 0.55
C LEU A 69 -15.86 -4.61 1.53
N ALA A 70 -16.88 -5.32 1.05
CA ALA A 70 -17.91 -5.90 1.91
C ALA A 70 -17.25 -6.96 2.83
N GLY A 71 -17.67 -7.02 4.07
CA GLY A 71 -17.17 -7.99 5.02
C GLY A 71 -15.87 -7.61 5.71
N LEU A 72 -15.20 -6.58 5.26
CA LEU A 72 -14.02 -6.05 5.95
C LEU A 72 -14.48 -5.23 7.16
N LYS A 73 -13.88 -5.47 8.32
CA LYS A 73 -14.29 -4.84 9.58
C LYS A 73 -13.43 -3.65 9.97
N ARG A 74 -12.24 -3.56 9.42
CA ARG A 74 -11.28 -2.49 9.75
C ARG A 74 -10.44 -2.14 8.52
N ILE A 75 -9.81 -0.99 8.55
CA ILE A 75 -8.87 -0.59 7.50
C ILE A 75 -7.62 -1.46 7.59
N VAL A 76 -7.14 -1.94 6.45
CA VAL A 76 -5.94 -2.78 6.34
C VAL A 76 -5.04 -2.21 5.26
N GLY A 77 -3.76 -2.05 5.58
CA GLY A 77 -2.75 -1.61 4.63
C GLY A 77 -1.66 -2.65 4.43
N ILE A 78 -1.08 -2.67 3.24
CA ILE A 78 0.11 -3.47 2.94
C ILE A 78 1.09 -2.57 2.21
N CYS A 79 2.31 -2.46 2.73
CA CYS A 79 3.39 -1.76 2.04
C CYS A 79 4.34 -2.77 1.41
N ALA A 80 4.61 -2.61 0.12
CA ALA A 80 5.48 -3.51 -0.62
C ALA A 80 6.55 -2.74 -1.38
N ARG A 81 7.78 -3.22 -1.28
CA ARG A 81 8.88 -2.80 -2.12
C ARG A 81 9.04 -3.86 -3.21
N LEU A 82 9.10 -3.42 -4.46
CA LEU A 82 9.17 -4.34 -5.60
C LEU A 82 10.63 -4.67 -5.93
N ALA A 83 10.89 -5.94 -6.27
CA ALA A 83 12.22 -6.38 -6.68
C ALA A 83 12.67 -5.68 -7.96
N GLU A 84 11.72 -5.45 -8.88
CA GLU A 84 11.93 -4.71 -10.12
C GLU A 84 10.79 -3.74 -10.33
N PRO A 85 11.04 -2.53 -10.86
CA PRO A 85 9.96 -1.59 -11.14
C PRO A 85 8.96 -2.16 -12.15
N VAL A 86 7.69 -1.80 -11.98
CA VAL A 86 6.58 -2.29 -12.81
C VAL A 86 5.87 -1.11 -13.46
N ASP A 87 5.55 -1.24 -14.74
CA ASP A 87 4.69 -0.28 -15.43
C ASP A 87 3.28 -0.33 -14.82
N PHE A 88 2.88 0.75 -14.18
CA PHE A 88 1.61 0.86 -13.47
C PHE A 88 0.68 1.88 -14.14
N ASP A 89 0.98 2.29 -15.35
CA ASP A 89 0.28 3.36 -16.06
C ASP A 89 0.22 4.65 -15.22
N ALA A 90 1.33 4.95 -14.54
CA ALA A 90 1.41 6.12 -13.67
C ALA A 90 1.29 7.42 -14.47
N VAL A 91 0.84 8.48 -13.79
CA VAL A 91 0.59 9.80 -14.39
C VAL A 91 1.83 10.34 -15.11
N ASP A 92 3.02 10.11 -14.56
CA ASP A 92 4.29 10.58 -15.15
C ASP A 92 4.95 9.56 -16.08
N GLY A 93 4.32 8.42 -16.31
CA GLY A 93 4.87 7.36 -17.15
C GLY A 93 6.01 6.57 -16.54
N ALA A 94 6.47 6.93 -15.33
CA ALA A 94 7.59 6.23 -14.69
C ALA A 94 7.11 4.90 -14.08
N PRO A 95 7.98 3.86 -14.10
CA PRO A 95 7.64 2.59 -13.46
C PRO A 95 7.60 2.74 -11.93
N VAL A 96 6.84 1.84 -11.28
CA VAL A 96 6.58 1.87 -9.84
C VAL A 96 7.41 0.82 -9.13
N ASP A 97 8.03 1.19 -8.01
CA ASP A 97 8.79 0.28 -7.18
C ASP A 97 8.36 0.24 -5.71
N ILE A 98 7.53 1.19 -5.29
CA ILE A 98 6.94 1.25 -3.94
C ILE A 98 5.42 1.28 -4.08
N VAL A 99 4.75 0.34 -3.41
CA VAL A 99 3.29 0.22 -3.46
C VAL A 99 2.73 0.18 -2.05
N PHE A 100 1.70 0.97 -1.82
CA PHE A 100 0.94 0.91 -0.58
C PHE A 100 -0.51 0.56 -0.92
N LEU A 101 -0.91 -0.68 -0.62
CA LEU A 101 -2.29 -1.13 -0.78
C LEU A 101 -3.12 -0.69 0.41
N LEU A 102 -4.31 -0.15 0.17
CA LEU A 102 -5.24 0.23 1.24
C LEU A 102 -6.62 -0.36 0.97
N LEU A 103 -7.12 -1.14 1.92
CA LEU A 103 -8.46 -1.70 1.89
C LEU A 103 -9.27 -1.17 3.06
N ALA A 104 -10.50 -0.77 2.79
CA ALA A 104 -11.39 -0.20 3.80
C ALA A 104 -12.75 -0.89 3.78
N PRO A 105 -13.45 -0.94 4.94
CA PRO A 105 -14.84 -1.37 4.97
C PRO A 105 -15.71 -0.47 4.09
N GLU A 106 -16.78 -1.00 3.53
CA GLU A 106 -17.71 -0.20 2.70
C GLU A 106 -18.27 1.01 3.44
N GLY A 107 -18.50 0.89 4.74
CA GLY A 107 -19.01 1.96 5.56
C GLY A 107 -17.97 2.89 6.18
N ALA A 108 -16.70 2.79 5.79
CA ALA A 108 -15.62 3.54 6.45
C ALA A 108 -15.71 5.06 6.26
N GLY A 109 -16.20 5.52 5.10
CA GLY A 109 -16.40 6.96 4.86
C GLY A 109 -15.15 7.80 5.10
N ALA A 110 -15.22 8.69 6.10
CA ALA A 110 -14.16 9.63 6.44
C ALA A 110 -12.84 8.94 6.84
N ASP A 111 -12.90 7.78 7.47
CA ASP A 111 -11.69 7.05 7.89
C ASP A 111 -10.88 6.56 6.68
N HIS A 112 -11.55 6.14 5.61
CA HIS A 112 -10.88 5.78 4.37
C HIS A 112 -10.08 6.98 3.81
N LEU A 113 -10.70 8.14 3.75
CA LEU A 113 -10.05 9.36 3.27
C LEU A 113 -8.90 9.80 4.16
N LYS A 114 -9.05 9.67 5.48
CA LYS A 114 -7.98 9.98 6.44
C LYS A 114 -6.78 9.07 6.24
N ALA A 115 -7.03 7.76 6.06
CA ALA A 115 -5.96 6.79 5.82
C ALA A 115 -5.23 7.09 4.51
N LEU A 116 -5.96 7.36 3.42
CA LEU A 116 -5.35 7.73 2.14
C LEU A 116 -4.52 9.00 2.26
N ALA A 117 -5.03 10.01 2.95
CA ALA A 117 -4.32 11.27 3.15
C ALA A 117 -3.02 11.05 3.94
N ARG A 118 -3.07 10.20 4.97
CA ARG A 118 -1.91 9.89 5.80
C ARG A 118 -0.81 9.19 4.99
N ILE A 119 -1.19 8.22 4.17
CA ILE A 119 -0.27 7.50 3.30
C ILE A 119 0.31 8.43 2.23
N SER A 120 -0.54 9.20 1.58
CA SER A 120 -0.11 10.14 0.54
C SER A 120 0.90 11.16 1.07
N ARG A 121 0.68 11.66 2.28
CA ARG A 121 1.60 12.61 2.91
C ARG A 121 2.96 11.98 3.15
N LEU A 122 2.99 10.77 3.70
CA LEU A 122 4.24 10.06 3.93
C LEU A 122 5.01 9.82 2.63
N LEU A 123 4.31 9.36 1.60
CA LEU A 123 4.93 8.98 0.33
C LEU A 123 5.29 10.18 -0.55
N ARG A 124 4.93 11.40 -0.17
CA ARG A 124 5.41 12.63 -0.81
C ARG A 124 6.71 13.12 -0.23
N GLU A 125 7.10 12.66 0.94
CA GLU A 125 8.36 13.03 1.55
C GLU A 125 9.49 12.24 0.90
N GLY A 126 10.35 12.92 0.13
CA GLY A 126 11.44 12.30 -0.61
C GLY A 126 12.38 11.50 0.28
N SER A 127 12.69 12.00 1.48
CA SER A 127 13.55 11.29 2.44
C SER A 127 12.94 9.98 2.91
N ALA A 128 11.63 9.94 3.16
CA ALA A 128 10.94 8.72 3.56
C ALA A 128 10.97 7.68 2.43
N VAL A 129 10.69 8.11 1.21
CA VAL A 129 10.70 7.22 0.04
C VAL A 129 12.08 6.66 -0.22
N GLU A 130 13.13 7.47 -0.10
CA GLU A 130 14.52 7.00 -0.24
C GLU A 130 14.85 5.94 0.79
N LYS A 131 14.44 6.14 2.05
CA LYS A 131 14.63 5.16 3.12
C LYS A 131 13.87 3.86 2.85
N LEU A 132 12.65 3.95 2.33
CA LEU A 132 11.88 2.75 1.93
C LEU A 132 12.60 1.98 0.83
N ARG A 133 13.12 2.67 -0.18
CA ARG A 133 13.86 2.04 -1.27
C ARG A 133 15.16 1.40 -0.80
N ALA A 134 15.80 1.97 0.20
CA ALA A 134 17.04 1.45 0.77
C ALA A 134 16.81 0.31 1.78
N SER A 135 15.58 0.08 2.21
CA SER A 135 15.25 -0.95 3.20
C SER A 135 15.34 -2.34 2.57
N ARG A 136 16.12 -3.23 3.18
CA ARG A 136 16.39 -4.55 2.61
C ARG A 136 15.54 -5.66 3.22
N ASP A 137 14.84 -5.38 4.32
CA ASP A 137 13.97 -6.35 4.97
C ASP A 137 12.70 -5.68 5.47
N ALA A 138 11.74 -6.52 5.85
CA ALA A 138 10.44 -6.04 6.32
C ALA A 138 10.54 -5.20 7.58
N ALA A 139 11.42 -5.54 8.50
CA ALA A 139 11.60 -4.79 9.74
C ALA A 139 12.08 -3.37 9.46
N ALA A 140 13.02 -3.20 8.54
CA ALA A 140 13.52 -1.88 8.15
C ALA A 140 12.42 -1.04 7.49
N LEU A 141 11.62 -1.63 6.59
CA LEU A 141 10.47 -0.94 5.98
C LEU A 141 9.47 -0.49 7.02
N TYR A 142 9.11 -1.38 7.94
CA TYR A 142 8.15 -1.06 9.00
C TYR A 142 8.66 0.06 9.90
N ALA A 143 9.95 0.04 10.22
CA ALA A 143 10.56 1.09 11.02
C ALA A 143 10.46 2.47 10.36
N VAL A 144 10.69 2.54 9.05
CA VAL A 144 10.55 3.80 8.29
C VAL A 144 9.10 4.29 8.32
N LEU A 145 8.14 3.38 8.07
CA LEU A 145 6.72 3.73 8.06
C LEU A 145 6.22 4.26 9.40
N THR A 146 6.79 3.80 10.50
CA THR A 146 6.37 4.17 11.85
C THR A 146 7.37 5.09 12.57
N GLU A 147 8.34 5.64 11.87
CA GLU A 147 9.42 6.48 12.43
C GLU A 147 8.87 7.69 13.18
N ASP A 148 7.94 8.42 12.59
CA ASP A 148 7.33 9.60 13.21
C ASP A 148 6.55 9.25 14.47
N GLU A 149 5.91 8.09 14.48
CA GLU A 149 5.16 7.60 15.63
C GLU A 149 6.10 7.29 16.80
N ALA A 150 7.24 6.66 16.52
CA ALA A 150 8.26 6.37 17.53
C ALA A 150 8.82 7.66 18.12
N SER A 151 9.08 8.67 17.29
CA SER A 151 9.56 9.98 17.74
C SER A 151 8.52 10.67 18.63
N SER A 152 7.24 10.60 18.26
CA SER A 152 6.13 11.17 19.05
C SER A 152 6.01 10.50 20.41
N HIS A 153 6.20 9.20 20.48
CA HIS A 153 6.14 8.45 21.73
C HIS A 153 7.37 8.66 22.62
N ALA A 154 8.51 8.97 22.02
CA ALA A 154 9.74 9.24 22.74
C ALA A 154 9.77 10.65 23.40
N ALA A 155 8.93 11.54 22.91
CA ALA A 155 8.79 12.87 23.48
C ALA A 155 7.85 12.89 24.67
#